data_cff73aefcb00a5e4fa4bdd1a6a8e83a1
#
_entry.id   cff73aefcb00a5e4fa4bdd1a6a8e83a1
#
_cell.length_a   1.000
_cell.length_b   1.000
_cell.length_c   1.000
_cell.angle_alpha   90.00
_cell.angle_beta   90.00
_cell.angle_gamma   90.00
#
_symmetry.space_group_name_H-M   'P 1'
#
loop_
_entity.id
_entity.type
_entity.pdbx_description
1 polymer ?
#
loop_
_entity_poly.entity_id
_entity_poly.type
_entity_poly.pdbx_seq_one_letter_code
_entity_poly.pdbx_strand_id
1 'polypeptide(L)'
;LEEKRALMEKLDVNFDLHEQLMKSLSKLHERYFLKQNNRPRTMAQFDRSFHESHGGRVMEVIRHREDGGKSIGTFCIYVPEEVALAAGVLVIPLCGGSAWAIPFADKALPRDICPLIRSTFGMAIGDVCPYKKLKDLDVGETTCDAKKKVWDFFGFKVLELPQKKRPQDFQVWLDEVMEFKRMMEELSGNAITPESLHEAICLINRKRRVLQKINAFRKLQSPPISGLDALLVSQVALSQDVCAFIKDAEALAGELQERVTGGVSAYNGDGRRILFAGSPAPMGYAKVHHIAETSGLHIVADESCTGSRYFNTLVDEGPRDIEDMLRSIAERYFTIDCSCFTPNTERLENVMRFVDDYRIDGVVHHILQYCHTYNVEARTIERALRKKGIPSIIIETDYSEEDAGQIRTRIEAFAELLEKAK
;
A
#
# COMPACT_ATOMS: atom_id res chain seq x y z
N LEU A 1 -3.18 8.63 -30.26
CA LEU A 1 -1.89 7.94 -30.04
C LEU A 1 -0.71 8.92 -30.15
N GLU A 2 -0.70 9.77 -31.18
CA GLU A 2 0.35 10.80 -31.40
C GLU A 2 0.41 11.81 -30.26
N GLU A 3 -0.72 12.33 -29.79
CA GLU A 3 -0.79 13.26 -28.66
C GLU A 3 -0.23 12.62 -27.37
N LYS A 4 -0.56 11.35 -27.11
CA LYS A 4 -0.04 10.62 -25.97
C LYS A 4 1.48 10.41 -26.07
N ARG A 5 1.99 10.10 -27.27
CA ARG A 5 3.43 9.98 -27.54
C ARG A 5 4.14 11.30 -27.28
N ALA A 6 3.65 12.39 -27.85
CA ALA A 6 4.24 13.72 -27.69
C ALA A 6 4.26 14.16 -26.21
N LEU A 7 3.20 13.84 -25.45
CA LEU A 7 3.16 14.09 -24.01
C LEU A 7 4.23 13.29 -23.27
N MET A 8 4.36 11.99 -23.53
CA MET A 8 5.34 11.13 -22.87
C MET A 8 6.77 11.54 -23.20
N GLU A 9 7.04 11.91 -24.44
CA GLU A 9 8.35 12.43 -24.87
C GLU A 9 8.69 13.76 -24.17
N LYS A 10 7.71 14.66 -24.00
CA LYS A 10 7.88 15.89 -23.20
C LYS A 10 8.22 15.62 -21.74
N LEU A 11 7.83 14.47 -21.21
CA LEU A 11 8.15 14.00 -19.86
C LEU A 11 9.42 13.12 -19.81
N ASP A 12 10.21 13.09 -20.87
CA ASP A 12 11.39 12.22 -21.02
C ASP A 12 11.07 10.73 -20.77
N VAL A 13 9.86 10.31 -21.15
CA VAL A 13 9.43 8.91 -21.04
C VAL A 13 9.62 8.22 -22.38
N ASN A 14 10.28 7.07 -22.37
CA ASN A 14 10.34 6.20 -23.53
C ASN A 14 8.95 5.60 -23.80
N PHE A 15 8.25 6.17 -24.77
CA PHE A 15 6.86 5.83 -25.06
C PHE A 15 6.67 4.35 -25.38
N ASP A 16 7.55 3.75 -26.19
CA ASP A 16 7.39 2.36 -26.61
C ASP A 16 7.62 1.37 -25.45
N LEU A 17 8.57 1.65 -24.58
CA LEU A 17 8.78 0.89 -23.35
C LEU A 17 7.64 1.11 -22.35
N HIS A 18 7.13 2.34 -22.23
CA HIS A 18 5.96 2.64 -21.42
C HIS A 18 4.72 1.85 -21.85
N GLU A 19 4.43 1.79 -23.16
CA GLU A 19 3.33 1.00 -23.69
C GLU A 19 3.49 -0.52 -23.41
N GLN A 20 4.72 -1.03 -23.42
CA GLN A 20 4.99 -2.43 -23.04
C GLN A 20 4.71 -2.66 -21.55
N LEU A 21 5.14 -1.74 -20.67
CA LEU A 21 4.82 -1.79 -19.24
C LEU A 21 3.30 -1.80 -19.04
N MET A 22 2.57 -0.86 -19.67
CA MET A 22 1.12 -0.77 -19.53
C MET A 22 0.39 -2.02 -20.03
N LYS A 23 0.83 -2.61 -21.12
CA LYS A 23 0.32 -3.92 -21.61
C LYS A 23 0.57 -5.04 -20.61
N SER A 24 1.75 -5.07 -19.97
CA SER A 24 2.07 -6.05 -18.94
C SER A 24 1.17 -5.89 -17.72
N LEU A 25 1.02 -4.66 -17.21
CA LEU A 25 0.15 -4.37 -16.07
C LEU A 25 -1.32 -4.69 -16.36
N SER A 26 -1.82 -4.36 -17.55
CA SER A 26 -3.20 -4.68 -17.96
C SER A 26 -3.46 -6.19 -17.99
N LYS A 27 -2.51 -7.00 -18.48
CA LYS A 27 -2.62 -8.47 -18.47
C LYS A 27 -2.66 -9.03 -17.05
N LEU A 28 -1.85 -8.48 -16.13
CA LEU A 28 -1.85 -8.87 -14.72
C LEU A 28 -3.16 -8.47 -14.04
N HIS A 29 -3.67 -7.27 -14.32
CA HIS A 29 -4.96 -6.81 -13.80
C HIS A 29 -6.12 -7.72 -14.27
N GLU A 30 -6.19 -8.01 -15.56
CA GLU A 30 -7.17 -8.95 -16.10
C GLU A 30 -7.10 -10.32 -15.41
N ARG A 31 -5.88 -10.85 -15.26
CA ARG A 31 -5.66 -12.17 -14.67
C ARG A 31 -6.05 -12.22 -13.19
N TYR A 32 -5.66 -11.22 -12.39
CA TYR A 32 -5.82 -11.26 -10.95
C TYR A 32 -7.17 -10.76 -10.47
N PHE A 33 -7.73 -9.72 -11.13
CA PHE A 33 -8.90 -9.04 -10.61
C PHE A 33 -10.16 -9.28 -11.43
N LEU A 34 -10.10 -9.21 -12.78
CA LEU A 34 -11.32 -9.21 -13.59
C LEU A 34 -11.98 -10.57 -13.74
N LYS A 35 -11.26 -11.67 -13.47
CA LYS A 35 -11.79 -13.05 -13.57
C LYS A 35 -12.49 -13.55 -12.31
N GLN A 36 -12.63 -12.72 -11.28
CA GLN A 36 -13.36 -13.06 -10.08
C GLN A 36 -14.87 -13.13 -10.34
N ASN A 37 -15.53 -14.05 -9.65
CA ASN A 37 -16.99 -14.11 -9.60
C ASN A 37 -17.55 -13.20 -8.49
N ASN A 38 -18.81 -12.80 -8.61
CA ASN A 38 -19.54 -12.06 -7.58
C ASN A 38 -18.90 -10.76 -7.10
N ARG A 39 -18.14 -10.08 -7.97
CA ARG A 39 -17.56 -8.77 -7.64
C ARG A 39 -18.66 -7.71 -7.43
N PRO A 40 -18.49 -6.77 -6.48
CA PRO A 40 -19.33 -5.58 -6.42
C PRO A 40 -19.26 -4.80 -7.74
N ARG A 41 -20.40 -4.24 -8.18
CA ARG A 41 -20.46 -3.46 -9.44
C ARG A 41 -19.60 -2.19 -9.37
N THR A 42 -19.53 -1.58 -8.20
CA THR A 42 -18.71 -0.38 -7.94
C THR A 42 -17.22 -0.64 -8.15
N MET A 43 -16.76 -1.89 -8.11
CA MET A 43 -15.35 -2.22 -8.40
C MET A 43 -14.90 -1.76 -9.80
N ALA A 44 -15.82 -1.59 -10.75
CA ALA A 44 -15.51 -1.01 -12.07
C ALA A 44 -14.86 0.39 -12.00
N GLN A 45 -15.12 1.17 -10.94
CA GLN A 45 -14.48 2.47 -10.72
C GLN A 45 -13.00 2.29 -10.33
N PHE A 46 -12.70 1.33 -9.46
CA PHE A 46 -11.33 1.00 -9.03
C PHE A 46 -10.53 0.37 -10.18
N ASP A 47 -11.15 -0.49 -10.99
CA ASP A 47 -10.52 -1.03 -12.22
C ASP A 47 -10.15 0.11 -13.17
N ARG A 48 -11.03 1.10 -13.36
CA ARG A 48 -10.76 2.31 -14.15
C ARG A 48 -9.61 3.11 -13.56
N SER A 49 -9.61 3.38 -12.26
CA SER A 49 -8.54 4.13 -11.59
C SER A 49 -7.19 3.44 -11.72
N PHE A 50 -7.16 2.09 -11.68
CA PHE A 50 -5.96 1.32 -11.96
C PHE A 50 -5.45 1.60 -13.38
N HIS A 51 -6.31 1.51 -14.39
CA HIS A 51 -5.93 1.75 -15.79
C HIS A 51 -5.55 3.20 -16.07
N GLU A 52 -6.18 4.15 -15.37
CA GLU A 52 -5.93 5.59 -15.51
C GLU A 52 -4.73 6.08 -14.68
N SER A 53 -4.08 5.21 -13.93
CA SER A 53 -2.93 5.57 -13.09
C SER A 53 -1.78 6.22 -13.86
N HIS A 54 -1.55 5.83 -15.11
CA HIS A 54 -0.58 6.45 -16.04
C HIS A 54 -1.27 7.20 -17.21
N GLY A 55 -2.54 7.53 -17.07
CA GLY A 55 -3.35 8.27 -18.03
C GLY A 55 -3.97 9.50 -17.36
N GLY A 56 -5.24 9.41 -16.96
CA GLY A 56 -6.00 10.49 -16.34
C GLY A 56 -5.31 11.10 -15.12
N ARG A 57 -4.74 10.27 -14.24
CA ARG A 57 -4.00 10.74 -13.05
C ARG A 57 -2.75 11.56 -13.42
N VAL A 58 -2.00 11.15 -14.44
CA VAL A 58 -0.87 11.93 -14.96
C VAL A 58 -1.33 13.31 -15.42
N MET A 59 -2.47 13.39 -16.12
CA MET A 59 -3.03 14.66 -16.59
C MET A 59 -3.49 15.56 -15.44
N GLU A 60 -4.00 14.99 -14.34
CA GLU A 60 -4.34 15.76 -13.14
C GLU A 60 -3.09 16.40 -12.51
N VAL A 61 -2.00 15.63 -12.38
CA VAL A 61 -0.73 16.14 -11.85
C VAL A 61 -0.16 17.23 -12.76
N ILE A 62 -0.24 17.08 -14.09
CA ILE A 62 0.23 18.09 -15.04
C ILE A 62 -0.57 19.40 -14.86
N ARG A 63 -1.90 19.34 -14.80
CA ARG A 63 -2.74 20.54 -14.59
C ARG A 63 -2.41 21.22 -13.27
N HIS A 64 -2.29 20.44 -12.18
CA HIS A 64 -1.91 20.99 -10.88
C HIS A 64 -0.57 21.75 -10.96
N ARG A 65 0.41 21.24 -11.71
CA ARG A 65 1.70 21.91 -11.92
C ARG A 65 1.61 23.13 -12.83
N GLU A 66 0.77 23.09 -13.87
CA GLU A 66 0.50 24.24 -14.76
C GLU A 66 -0.15 25.40 -13.99
N ASP A 67 -0.97 25.08 -12.98
CA ASP A 67 -1.56 26.04 -12.04
C ASP A 67 -0.58 26.51 -10.95
N GLY A 68 0.71 26.16 -11.05
CA GLY A 68 1.76 26.53 -10.09
C GLY A 68 1.92 25.61 -8.89
N GLY A 69 1.12 24.54 -8.80
CA GLY A 69 1.18 23.56 -7.73
C GLY A 69 2.46 22.70 -7.76
N LYS A 70 2.78 22.11 -6.61
CA LYS A 70 3.95 21.25 -6.39
C LYS A 70 3.56 19.82 -6.10
N SER A 71 4.48 18.90 -6.33
CA SER A 71 4.26 17.49 -6.06
C SER A 71 5.51 16.80 -5.53
N ILE A 72 5.33 15.83 -4.62
CA ILE A 72 6.40 14.99 -4.08
C ILE A 72 6.17 13.53 -4.42
N GLY A 73 7.26 12.81 -4.67
CA GLY A 73 7.26 11.35 -4.75
C GLY A 73 7.49 10.73 -3.38
N THR A 74 6.66 9.77 -2.96
CA THR A 74 6.82 9.06 -1.69
C THR A 74 6.90 7.56 -1.90
N PHE A 75 7.73 6.88 -1.10
CA PHE A 75 7.88 5.43 -1.24
C PHE A 75 7.08 4.66 -0.19
N CYS A 76 6.83 5.23 0.96
CA CYS A 76 6.22 4.53 2.09
C CYS A 76 5.09 5.33 2.73
N ILE A 77 4.26 4.61 3.48
CA ILE A 77 3.13 5.18 4.24
C ILE A 77 3.55 5.99 5.49
N TYR A 78 4.84 6.16 5.75
CA TYR A 78 5.33 7.00 6.86
C TYR A 78 5.39 8.48 6.55
N VAL A 79 5.38 8.89 5.27
CA VAL A 79 5.36 10.30 4.90
C VAL A 79 3.98 10.88 5.20
N PRO A 80 3.85 11.92 6.05
CA PRO A 80 2.55 12.44 6.48
C PRO A 80 1.80 13.13 5.34
N GLU A 81 0.78 12.48 4.78
CA GLU A 81 -0.05 13.02 3.69
C GLU A 81 -0.74 14.33 4.08
N GLU A 82 -1.15 14.45 5.34
CA GLU A 82 -1.84 15.61 5.90
C GLU A 82 -1.00 16.88 5.77
N VAL A 83 0.28 16.79 6.07
CA VAL A 83 1.21 17.93 6.01
C VAL A 83 1.44 18.38 4.58
N ALA A 84 1.65 17.44 3.65
CA ALA A 84 1.80 17.76 2.23
C ALA A 84 0.53 18.42 1.67
N LEU A 85 -0.64 17.84 1.98
CA LEU A 85 -1.93 18.34 1.53
C LEU A 85 -2.22 19.75 2.07
N ALA A 86 -1.90 20.01 3.35
CA ALA A 86 -2.10 21.32 3.98
C ALA A 86 -1.28 22.43 3.31
N ALA A 87 -0.14 22.10 2.72
CA ALA A 87 0.70 23.00 1.93
C ALA A 87 0.27 23.10 0.47
N GLY A 88 -0.77 22.38 0.02
CA GLY A 88 -1.17 22.29 -1.38
C GLY A 88 -0.21 21.45 -2.25
N VAL A 89 0.53 20.53 -1.65
CA VAL A 89 1.50 19.66 -2.35
C VAL A 89 0.85 18.31 -2.63
N LEU A 90 0.87 17.86 -3.89
CA LEU A 90 0.38 16.54 -4.27
C LEU A 90 1.37 15.44 -3.87
N VAL A 91 0.86 14.36 -3.30
CA VAL A 91 1.64 13.16 -2.99
C VAL A 91 1.47 12.12 -4.10
N ILE A 92 2.58 11.66 -4.67
CA ILE A 92 2.64 10.65 -5.72
C ILE A 92 3.32 9.40 -5.15
N PRO A 93 2.64 8.24 -5.07
CA PRO A 93 3.27 7.01 -4.62
C PRO A 93 4.24 6.49 -5.68
N LEU A 94 5.44 6.12 -5.26
CA LEU A 94 6.49 5.61 -6.14
C LEU A 94 6.55 4.07 -6.18
N CYS A 95 5.83 3.37 -5.31
CA CYS A 95 5.87 1.92 -5.22
C CYS A 95 5.27 1.23 -6.45
N GLY A 96 6.11 0.52 -7.20
CA GLY A 96 5.69 -0.29 -8.34
C GLY A 96 5.95 -1.79 -8.13
N GLY A 97 4.97 -2.65 -8.44
CA GLY A 97 5.04 -4.11 -8.29
C GLY A 97 5.14 -4.86 -9.62
N SER A 98 6.16 -4.58 -10.43
CA SER A 98 6.29 -5.18 -11.76
C SER A 98 7.66 -5.83 -11.99
N ALA A 99 7.67 -7.13 -12.29
CA ALA A 99 8.88 -7.83 -12.71
C ALA A 99 9.47 -7.24 -14.00
N TRP A 100 8.61 -6.69 -14.87
CA TRP A 100 9.02 -6.12 -16.15
C TRP A 100 10.05 -5.00 -16.01
N ALA A 101 10.00 -4.23 -14.94
CA ALA A 101 10.92 -3.10 -14.70
C ALA A 101 12.25 -3.51 -14.07
N ILE A 102 12.33 -4.68 -13.41
CA ILE A 102 13.51 -5.13 -12.66
C ILE A 102 14.80 -5.17 -13.49
N PRO A 103 14.83 -5.63 -14.77
CA PRO A 103 16.05 -5.68 -15.57
C PRO A 103 16.71 -4.32 -15.80
N PHE A 104 15.97 -3.21 -15.72
CA PHE A 104 16.55 -1.87 -15.79
C PHE A 104 17.30 -1.52 -14.49
N ALA A 105 16.77 -1.91 -13.33
CA ALA A 105 17.43 -1.70 -12.05
C ALA A 105 18.73 -2.50 -11.92
N ASP A 106 18.79 -3.70 -12.48
CA ASP A 106 19.97 -4.58 -12.43
C ASP A 106 21.21 -4.01 -13.14
N LYS A 107 21.03 -2.92 -13.88
CA LYS A 107 22.15 -2.17 -14.51
C LYS A 107 22.86 -1.24 -13.52
N ALA A 108 22.21 -0.86 -12.41
CA ALA A 108 22.71 0.13 -11.47
C ALA A 108 22.67 -0.34 -10.00
N LEU A 109 21.81 -1.29 -9.67
CA LEU A 109 21.60 -1.79 -8.30
C LEU A 109 22.00 -3.27 -8.18
N PRO A 110 22.44 -3.71 -6.99
CA PRO A 110 22.67 -5.12 -6.71
C PRO A 110 21.39 -5.96 -6.94
N ARG A 111 21.56 -7.19 -7.43
CA ARG A 111 20.44 -8.09 -7.65
C ARG A 111 19.87 -8.67 -6.35
N ASP A 112 20.67 -8.72 -5.30
CA ASP A 112 20.33 -9.33 -4.01
C ASP A 112 19.69 -8.32 -3.04
N ILE A 113 18.80 -7.45 -3.58
CA ILE A 113 17.98 -6.52 -2.80
C ILE A 113 16.50 -6.70 -3.13
N CYS A 114 15.66 -6.18 -2.24
CA CYS A 114 14.21 -6.32 -2.30
C CYS A 114 13.62 -6.02 -3.70
N PRO A 115 12.79 -6.90 -4.28
CA PRO A 115 12.15 -6.70 -5.58
C PRO A 115 11.35 -5.40 -5.68
N LEU A 116 10.76 -4.92 -4.57
CA LEU A 116 10.03 -3.65 -4.55
C LEU A 116 10.96 -2.47 -4.87
N ILE A 117 12.16 -2.45 -4.30
CA ILE A 117 13.17 -1.44 -4.59
C ILE A 117 13.59 -1.55 -6.06
N ARG A 118 13.95 -2.75 -6.52
CA ARG A 118 14.39 -2.97 -7.90
C ARG A 118 13.31 -2.60 -8.92
N SER A 119 12.06 -2.98 -8.69
CA SER A 119 10.95 -2.64 -9.57
C SER A 119 10.71 -1.12 -9.65
N THR A 120 10.65 -0.44 -8.51
CA THR A 120 10.41 1.01 -8.45
C THR A 120 11.53 1.79 -9.15
N PHE A 121 12.78 1.51 -8.80
CA PHE A 121 13.91 2.21 -9.42
C PHE A 121 14.17 1.75 -10.87
N GLY A 122 13.82 0.52 -11.20
CA GLY A 122 13.82 0.04 -12.58
C GLY A 122 12.89 0.86 -13.49
N MET A 123 11.72 1.25 -13.01
CA MET A 123 10.82 2.16 -13.75
C MET A 123 11.45 3.54 -13.97
N ALA A 124 12.17 4.06 -12.98
CA ALA A 124 12.85 5.35 -13.07
C ALA A 124 14.09 5.30 -13.99
N ILE A 125 14.91 4.25 -13.87
CA ILE A 125 16.13 4.05 -14.67
C ILE A 125 15.80 3.74 -16.14
N GLY A 126 14.70 3.01 -16.37
CA GLY A 126 14.24 2.69 -17.72
C GLY A 126 13.48 3.79 -18.43
N ASP A 127 13.32 4.96 -17.80
CA ASP A 127 12.54 6.10 -18.30
C ASP A 127 11.11 5.71 -18.74
N VAL A 128 10.45 4.85 -17.95
CA VAL A 128 9.10 4.35 -18.28
C VAL A 128 8.00 4.92 -17.40
N CYS A 129 8.36 5.62 -16.31
CA CYS A 129 7.39 6.19 -15.37
C CYS A 129 7.21 7.69 -15.64
N PRO A 130 6.01 8.14 -16.02
CA PRO A 130 5.74 9.56 -16.29
C PRO A 130 5.90 10.44 -15.04
N TYR A 131 5.73 9.88 -13.86
CA TYR A 131 5.87 10.61 -12.59
C TYR A 131 7.33 11.02 -12.29
N LYS A 132 8.32 10.43 -12.97
CA LYS A 132 9.74 10.79 -12.79
C LYS A 132 9.98 12.30 -12.97
N LYS A 133 9.30 12.93 -13.94
CA LYS A 133 9.43 14.37 -14.27
C LYS A 133 8.31 15.23 -13.68
N LEU A 134 7.30 14.62 -13.08
CA LEU A 134 6.15 15.33 -12.53
C LEU A 134 6.26 15.64 -11.04
N LYS A 135 7.35 15.28 -10.42
CA LYS A 135 7.63 15.53 -9.00
C LYS A 135 8.77 16.53 -8.85
N ASP A 136 8.66 17.38 -7.84
CA ASP A 136 9.67 18.39 -7.52
C ASP A 136 10.69 17.82 -6.51
N LEU A 137 10.29 16.83 -5.71
CA LEU A 137 11.09 16.25 -4.65
C LEU A 137 10.69 14.78 -4.42
N ASP A 138 11.67 13.95 -4.09
CA ASP A 138 11.44 12.59 -3.59
C ASP A 138 11.70 12.53 -2.09
N VAL A 139 10.77 11.90 -1.35
CA VAL A 139 10.84 11.73 0.10
C VAL A 139 10.83 10.24 0.44
N GLY A 140 11.81 9.81 1.19
CA GLY A 140 11.96 8.46 1.71
C GLY A 140 12.11 8.45 3.23
N GLU A 141 12.18 7.27 3.80
CA GLU A 141 12.30 7.05 5.25
C GLU A 141 13.30 5.94 5.58
N THR A 142 13.83 5.93 6.80
CA THR A 142 14.89 4.98 7.21
C THR A 142 14.33 3.66 7.74
N THR A 143 13.45 2.96 6.97
CA THR A 143 12.82 1.71 7.44
C THR A 143 13.68 0.46 7.28
N CYS A 144 14.53 0.36 6.27
CA CYS A 144 15.46 -0.77 6.12
C CYS A 144 16.78 -0.34 5.45
N ASP A 145 17.82 -1.15 5.59
CA ASP A 145 19.17 -0.80 5.14
C ASP A 145 19.26 -0.60 3.62
N ALA A 146 18.59 -1.43 2.84
CA ALA A 146 18.58 -1.30 1.39
C ALA A 146 17.93 0.03 0.96
N LYS A 147 16.81 0.42 1.57
CA LYS A 147 16.16 1.71 1.30
C LYS A 147 17.08 2.88 1.64
N LYS A 148 17.63 2.92 2.87
CA LYS A 148 18.51 4.01 3.32
C LYS A 148 19.64 4.30 2.33
N LYS A 149 20.25 3.26 1.76
CA LYS A 149 21.33 3.42 0.79
C LYS A 149 20.86 3.78 -0.61
N VAL A 150 19.69 3.29 -1.00
CA VAL A 150 19.09 3.65 -2.28
C VAL A 150 18.60 5.10 -2.27
N TRP A 151 18.09 5.62 -1.15
CA TRP A 151 17.74 7.04 -1.01
C TRP A 151 18.93 7.97 -1.26
N ASP A 152 20.07 7.67 -0.64
CA ASP A 152 21.30 8.39 -0.84
C ASP A 152 21.75 8.35 -2.31
N PHE A 153 21.69 7.19 -2.94
CA PHE A 153 22.07 7.00 -4.35
C PHE A 153 21.20 7.81 -5.34
N PHE A 154 19.90 7.98 -5.06
CA PHE A 154 18.96 8.70 -5.92
C PHE A 154 18.62 10.12 -5.45
N GLY A 155 19.24 10.61 -4.39
CA GLY A 155 19.11 12.00 -3.92
C GLY A 155 17.76 12.31 -3.26
N PHE A 156 17.14 11.31 -2.58
CA PHE A 156 15.93 11.53 -1.79
C PHE A 156 16.21 12.41 -0.58
N LYS A 157 15.21 13.20 -0.20
CA LYS A 157 15.12 13.72 1.17
C LYS A 157 14.64 12.61 2.08
N VAL A 158 15.30 12.43 3.22
CA VAL A 158 15.09 11.26 4.07
C VAL A 158 14.59 11.71 5.43
N LEU A 159 13.45 11.16 5.84
CA LEU A 159 12.94 11.29 7.20
C LEU A 159 13.51 10.16 8.05
N GLU A 160 14.12 10.50 9.17
CA GLU A 160 14.65 9.51 10.10
C GLU A 160 13.53 8.87 10.91
N LEU A 161 13.30 7.57 10.67
CA LEU A 161 12.40 6.77 11.49
C LEU A 161 13.23 6.01 12.53
N PRO A 162 13.05 6.29 13.83
CA PRO A 162 13.74 5.57 14.89
C PRO A 162 13.43 4.07 14.86
N GLN A 163 14.40 3.24 15.26
CA GLN A 163 14.21 1.79 15.29
C GLN A 163 13.57 1.28 16.59
N LYS A 164 13.33 2.16 17.57
CA LYS A 164 12.65 1.87 18.83
C LYS A 164 11.51 2.83 19.03
N LYS A 165 10.59 2.51 19.95
CA LYS A 165 9.42 3.33 20.27
C LYS A 165 9.45 3.81 21.74
N ARG A 166 10.56 4.35 22.18
CA ARG A 166 10.71 4.99 23.50
C ARG A 166 10.31 6.48 23.44
N PRO A 167 10.04 7.16 24.57
CA PRO A 167 9.70 8.57 24.55
C PRO A 167 10.72 9.46 23.80
N GLN A 168 12.03 9.22 23.96
CA GLN A 168 13.07 9.96 23.23
C GLN A 168 13.06 9.65 21.72
N ASP A 169 12.68 8.45 21.32
CA ASP A 169 12.59 8.06 19.91
C ASP A 169 11.37 8.75 19.26
N PHE A 170 10.28 8.90 20.01
CA PHE A 170 9.13 9.69 19.57
C PHE A 170 9.49 11.16 19.35
N GLN A 171 10.34 11.75 20.22
CA GLN A 171 10.76 13.13 20.03
C GLN A 171 11.56 13.31 18.72
N VAL A 172 12.47 12.38 18.40
CA VAL A 172 13.19 12.39 17.11
C VAL A 172 12.20 12.36 15.94
N TRP A 173 11.20 11.49 16.01
CA TRP A 173 10.18 11.40 14.96
C TRP A 173 9.31 12.67 14.86
N LEU A 174 8.95 13.28 15.99
CA LEU A 174 8.20 14.53 16.00
C LEU A 174 9.01 15.67 15.35
N ASP A 175 10.31 15.75 15.62
CA ASP A 175 11.20 16.75 15.03
C ASP A 175 11.28 16.57 13.49
N GLU A 176 11.30 15.31 13.00
CA GLU A 176 11.23 14.99 11.57
C GLU A 176 9.90 15.42 10.93
N VAL A 177 8.78 15.24 11.61
CA VAL A 177 7.47 15.72 11.14
C VAL A 177 7.41 17.25 11.08
N MET A 178 8.00 17.94 12.05
CA MET A 178 8.12 19.39 12.05
C MET A 178 9.05 19.90 10.93
N GLU A 179 10.15 19.20 10.66
CA GLU A 179 11.05 19.50 9.55
C GLU A 179 10.36 19.26 8.21
N PHE A 180 9.59 18.18 8.09
CA PHE A 180 8.80 17.90 6.90
C PHE A 180 7.77 19.00 6.63
N LYS A 181 7.14 19.56 7.68
CA LYS A 181 6.27 20.73 7.52
C LYS A 181 7.02 21.91 6.89
N ARG A 182 8.19 22.27 7.44
CA ARG A 182 9.01 23.37 6.88
C ARG A 182 9.40 23.11 5.42
N MET A 183 9.80 21.89 5.13
CA MET A 183 10.14 21.46 3.77
C MET A 183 8.95 21.63 2.79
N MET A 184 7.72 21.32 3.21
CA MET A 184 6.54 21.48 2.37
C MET A 184 6.17 22.95 2.16
N GLU A 185 6.33 23.80 3.18
CA GLU A 185 6.15 25.26 3.06
C GLU A 185 7.18 25.89 2.13
N GLU A 186 8.44 25.54 2.25
CA GLU A 186 9.51 26.02 1.35
C GLU A 186 9.28 25.56 -0.09
N LEU A 187 8.87 24.29 -0.29
CA LEU A 187 8.63 23.75 -1.62
C LEU A 187 7.46 24.44 -2.33
N SER A 188 6.36 24.62 -1.62
CA SER A 188 5.11 25.18 -2.19
C SER A 188 5.09 26.71 -2.21
N GLY A 189 5.84 27.34 -1.32
CA GLY A 189 5.71 28.78 -1.03
C GLY A 189 4.47 29.15 -0.21
N ASN A 190 3.69 28.16 0.26
CA ASN A 190 2.48 28.34 1.05
C ASN A 190 2.75 28.06 2.52
N ALA A 191 2.36 28.98 3.42
CA ALA A 191 2.37 28.70 4.85
C ALA A 191 1.25 27.72 5.21
N ILE A 192 1.56 26.73 6.04
CA ILE A 192 0.57 25.82 6.61
C ILE A 192 -0.09 26.53 7.80
N THR A 193 -1.38 26.83 7.68
CA THR A 193 -2.18 27.44 8.74
C THR A 193 -2.84 26.38 9.62
N PRO A 194 -3.31 26.75 10.83
CA PRO A 194 -4.11 25.85 11.66
C PRO A 194 -5.33 25.30 10.90
N GLU A 195 -5.99 26.14 10.11
CA GLU A 195 -7.18 25.77 9.34
C GLU A 195 -6.82 24.76 8.26
N SER A 196 -5.80 25.03 7.43
CA SER A 196 -5.41 24.14 6.33
C SER A 196 -4.91 22.77 6.84
N LEU A 197 -4.21 22.74 7.96
CA LEU A 197 -3.75 21.50 8.56
C LEU A 197 -4.90 20.68 9.16
N HIS A 198 -5.83 21.35 9.85
CA HIS A 198 -7.01 20.70 10.39
C HIS A 198 -7.91 20.13 9.27
N GLU A 199 -8.15 20.87 8.20
CA GLU A 199 -8.91 20.40 7.04
C GLU A 199 -8.25 19.18 6.40
N ALA A 200 -6.93 19.20 6.24
CA ALA A 200 -6.16 18.06 5.71
C ALA A 200 -6.27 16.83 6.62
N ILE A 201 -6.16 16.99 7.95
CA ILE A 201 -6.36 15.91 8.92
C ILE A 201 -7.76 15.30 8.78
N CYS A 202 -8.80 16.13 8.77
CA CYS A 202 -10.18 15.68 8.62
C CYS A 202 -10.41 14.92 7.31
N LEU A 203 -9.85 15.42 6.19
CA LEU A 203 -9.99 14.79 4.89
C LEU A 203 -9.28 13.44 4.80
N ILE A 204 -8.04 13.34 5.25
CA ILE A 204 -7.29 12.08 5.26
C ILE A 204 -7.91 11.07 6.25
N ASN A 205 -8.40 11.52 7.39
CA ASN A 205 -9.15 10.67 8.30
C ASN A 205 -10.46 10.16 7.68
N ARG A 206 -11.18 10.97 6.90
CA ARG A 206 -12.36 10.50 6.16
C ARG A 206 -12.00 9.39 5.17
N LYS A 207 -10.89 9.53 4.45
CA LYS A 207 -10.32 8.47 3.59
C LYS A 207 -10.04 7.19 4.39
N ARG A 208 -9.41 7.29 5.56
CA ARG A 208 -9.13 6.14 6.44
C ARG A 208 -10.42 5.50 7.00
N ARG A 209 -11.38 6.31 7.43
CA ARG A 209 -12.67 5.80 7.96
C ARG A 209 -13.45 4.99 6.93
N VAL A 210 -13.49 5.41 5.67
CA VAL A 210 -14.18 4.65 4.63
C VAL A 210 -13.46 3.33 4.35
N LEU A 211 -12.12 3.29 4.38
CA LEU A 211 -11.34 2.05 4.28
C LEU A 211 -11.60 1.13 5.47
N GLN A 212 -11.63 1.66 6.70
CA GLN A 212 -12.01 0.90 7.90
C GLN A 212 -13.41 0.30 7.77
N LYS A 213 -14.39 1.08 7.25
CA LYS A 213 -15.75 0.61 7.01
C LYS A 213 -15.78 -0.53 6.00
N ILE A 214 -15.10 -0.41 4.87
CA ILE A 214 -14.99 -1.48 3.86
C ILE A 214 -14.33 -2.73 4.47
N ASN A 215 -13.25 -2.53 5.23
CA ASN A 215 -12.55 -3.64 5.86
C ASN A 215 -13.39 -4.34 6.95
N ALA A 216 -14.27 -3.62 7.66
CA ALA A 216 -15.15 -4.18 8.65
C ALA A 216 -16.16 -5.20 8.08
N PHE A 217 -16.60 -5.03 6.82
CA PHE A 217 -17.46 -6.02 6.15
C PHE A 217 -16.78 -7.39 5.99
N ARG A 218 -15.46 -7.44 5.96
CA ARG A 218 -14.68 -8.69 5.86
C ARG A 218 -14.70 -9.51 7.17
N LYS A 219 -15.11 -8.90 8.30
CA LYS A 219 -15.35 -9.61 9.57
C LYS A 219 -16.59 -10.49 9.53
N LEU A 220 -17.53 -10.23 8.63
CA LEU A 220 -18.76 -11.01 8.51
C LEU A 220 -18.48 -12.48 8.13
N GLN A 221 -19.40 -13.40 8.48
CA GLN A 221 -19.26 -14.81 8.10
C GLN A 221 -19.26 -14.99 6.58
N SER A 222 -20.09 -14.22 5.90
CA SER A 222 -20.15 -14.16 4.44
C SER A 222 -19.73 -12.76 3.96
N PRO A 223 -18.43 -12.53 3.75
CA PRO A 223 -17.95 -11.21 3.33
C PRO A 223 -18.51 -10.80 1.96
N PRO A 224 -19.03 -9.57 1.81
CA PRO A 224 -19.58 -9.09 0.55
C PRO A 224 -18.52 -8.65 -0.47
N ILE A 225 -17.25 -8.64 -0.08
CA ILE A 225 -16.08 -8.26 -0.90
C ILE A 225 -14.96 -9.28 -0.70
N SER A 226 -14.25 -9.63 -1.77
CA SER A 226 -13.09 -10.52 -1.72
C SER A 226 -11.83 -9.83 -1.19
N GLY A 227 -10.83 -10.60 -0.79
CA GLY A 227 -9.52 -10.06 -0.42
C GLY A 227 -8.79 -9.42 -1.60
N LEU A 228 -8.94 -9.95 -2.80
CA LEU A 228 -8.40 -9.34 -4.02
C LEU A 228 -9.01 -7.97 -4.30
N ASP A 229 -10.34 -7.84 -4.25
CA ASP A 229 -10.99 -6.55 -4.45
C ASP A 229 -10.62 -5.55 -3.34
N ALA A 230 -10.55 -6.00 -2.08
CA ALA A 230 -10.10 -5.15 -0.97
C ALA A 230 -8.64 -4.69 -1.13
N LEU A 231 -7.77 -5.54 -1.68
CA LEU A 231 -6.40 -5.16 -2.05
C LEU A 231 -6.40 -4.09 -3.14
N LEU A 232 -7.19 -4.26 -4.21
CA LEU A 232 -7.28 -3.26 -5.28
C LEU A 232 -7.76 -1.91 -4.75
N VAL A 233 -8.78 -1.90 -3.88
CA VAL A 233 -9.26 -0.67 -3.20
C VAL A 233 -8.12 0.01 -2.44
N SER A 234 -7.33 -0.76 -1.68
CA SER A 234 -6.20 -0.21 -0.92
C SER A 234 -5.07 0.30 -1.81
N GLN A 235 -4.78 -0.38 -2.93
CA GLN A 235 -3.79 0.06 -3.92
C GLN A 235 -4.21 1.39 -4.56
N VAL A 236 -5.48 1.52 -4.94
CA VAL A 236 -6.06 2.74 -5.54
C VAL A 236 -6.10 3.88 -4.52
N ALA A 237 -6.37 3.59 -3.23
CA ALA A 237 -6.35 4.57 -2.16
C ALA A 237 -5.02 5.33 -2.03
N LEU A 238 -3.91 4.69 -2.38
CA LEU A 238 -2.58 5.30 -2.33
C LEU A 238 -2.25 6.15 -3.55
N SER A 239 -2.97 6.02 -4.68
CA SER A 239 -2.60 6.62 -5.96
C SER A 239 -3.61 7.62 -6.53
N GLN A 240 -4.90 7.45 -6.25
CA GLN A 240 -5.97 8.30 -6.74
C GLN A 240 -6.03 9.63 -5.97
N ASP A 241 -6.61 10.65 -6.58
CA ASP A 241 -7.00 11.88 -5.86
C ASP A 241 -7.84 11.54 -4.62
N VAL A 242 -7.57 12.23 -3.50
CA VAL A 242 -8.17 11.88 -2.21
C VAL A 242 -9.70 12.04 -2.22
N CYS A 243 -10.22 13.13 -2.81
CA CYS A 243 -11.66 13.40 -2.86
C CYS A 243 -12.37 12.42 -3.80
N ALA A 244 -11.77 12.14 -4.96
CA ALA A 244 -12.30 11.16 -5.91
C ALA A 244 -12.31 9.74 -5.29
N PHE A 245 -11.22 9.34 -4.61
CA PHE A 245 -11.16 8.08 -3.91
C PHE A 245 -12.24 7.94 -2.83
N ILE A 246 -12.43 8.97 -1.98
CA ILE A 246 -13.44 8.95 -0.92
C ILE A 246 -14.84 8.75 -1.53
N LYS A 247 -15.16 9.46 -2.60
CA LYS A 247 -16.44 9.32 -3.30
C LYS A 247 -16.67 7.88 -3.79
N ASP A 248 -15.68 7.32 -4.47
CA ASP A 248 -15.76 5.95 -5.02
C ASP A 248 -15.85 4.90 -3.89
N ALA A 249 -15.07 5.08 -2.82
CA ALA A 249 -15.06 4.18 -1.67
C ALA A 249 -16.35 4.26 -0.83
N GLU A 250 -16.96 5.44 -0.69
CA GLU A 250 -18.27 5.60 -0.04
C GLU A 250 -19.38 4.93 -0.86
N ALA A 251 -19.35 5.04 -2.19
CA ALA A 251 -20.27 4.34 -3.08
C ALA A 251 -20.10 2.81 -2.94
N LEU A 252 -18.85 2.32 -2.92
CA LEU A 252 -18.59 0.91 -2.67
C LEU A 252 -19.12 0.46 -1.30
N ALA A 253 -18.86 1.21 -0.24
CA ALA A 253 -19.34 0.89 1.10
C ALA A 253 -20.88 0.84 1.18
N GLY A 254 -21.59 1.66 0.39
CA GLY A 254 -23.04 1.61 0.22
C GLY A 254 -23.48 0.31 -0.45
N GLU A 255 -22.89 -0.06 -1.58
CA GLU A 255 -23.18 -1.33 -2.26
C GLU A 255 -22.89 -2.54 -1.38
N LEU A 256 -21.76 -2.53 -0.62
CA LEU A 256 -21.43 -3.62 0.29
C LEU A 256 -22.50 -3.80 1.37
N GLN A 257 -23.07 -2.70 1.88
CA GLN A 257 -24.18 -2.77 2.84
C GLN A 257 -25.43 -3.38 2.19
N GLU A 258 -25.77 -3.02 0.95
CA GLU A 258 -26.87 -3.62 0.19
C GLU A 258 -26.64 -5.12 -0.02
N ARG A 259 -25.42 -5.52 -0.38
CA ARG A 259 -25.03 -6.92 -0.55
C ARG A 259 -25.19 -7.73 0.74
N VAL A 260 -24.81 -7.17 1.88
CA VAL A 260 -25.03 -7.79 3.19
C VAL A 260 -26.52 -7.99 3.45
N THR A 261 -27.34 -6.97 3.23
CA THR A 261 -28.81 -7.04 3.41
C THR A 261 -29.44 -8.07 2.47
N GLY A 262 -28.92 -8.18 1.24
CA GLY A 262 -29.36 -9.17 0.25
C GLY A 262 -28.76 -10.57 0.41
N GLY A 263 -27.92 -10.81 1.42
CA GLY A 263 -27.26 -12.11 1.66
C GLY A 263 -26.23 -12.48 0.59
N VAL A 264 -25.66 -11.49 -0.13
CA VAL A 264 -24.71 -11.72 -1.21
C VAL A 264 -23.28 -11.77 -0.67
N SER A 265 -22.62 -12.92 -0.81
CA SER A 265 -21.19 -13.12 -0.52
C SER A 265 -20.32 -12.93 -1.76
N ALA A 266 -19.09 -12.48 -1.55
CA ALA A 266 -18.06 -12.50 -2.62
C ALA A 266 -17.52 -13.91 -2.89
N TYR A 267 -17.69 -14.82 -1.93
CA TYR A 267 -17.17 -16.17 -1.98
C TYR A 267 -18.30 -17.19 -2.16
N ASN A 268 -17.98 -18.29 -2.84
CA ASN A 268 -18.88 -19.44 -2.96
C ASN A 268 -18.51 -20.46 -1.86
N GLY A 269 -19.45 -20.77 -0.97
CA GLY A 269 -19.26 -21.77 0.09
C GLY A 269 -18.46 -21.31 1.30
N ASP A 270 -18.11 -22.26 2.15
CA ASP A 270 -17.42 -22.06 3.43
C ASP A 270 -15.90 -22.29 3.27
N GLY A 271 -15.19 -21.30 2.72
CA GLY A 271 -13.72 -21.34 2.65
C GLY A 271 -13.05 -20.96 3.99
N ARG A 272 -11.77 -21.30 4.10
CA ARG A 272 -10.95 -20.98 5.28
C ARG A 272 -10.57 -19.51 5.31
N ARG A 273 -10.76 -18.88 6.45
CA ARG A 273 -10.52 -17.46 6.67
C ARG A 273 -9.04 -17.19 6.90
N ILE A 274 -8.43 -16.42 6.03
CA ILE A 274 -6.98 -16.20 6.02
C ILE A 274 -6.65 -14.75 6.32
N LEU A 275 -5.64 -14.57 7.18
CA LEU A 275 -4.90 -13.31 7.31
C LEU A 275 -3.68 -13.34 6.39
N PHE A 276 -3.54 -12.32 5.55
CA PHE A 276 -2.28 -12.01 4.87
C PHE A 276 -1.45 -11.06 5.73
N ALA A 277 -0.17 -11.39 5.98
CA ALA A 277 0.72 -10.60 6.81
C ALA A 277 2.11 -10.45 6.16
N GLY A 278 2.75 -9.31 6.30
CA GLY A 278 4.14 -9.12 5.88
C GLY A 278 4.37 -7.99 4.88
N SER A 279 5.05 -8.30 3.77
CA SER A 279 5.45 -7.33 2.76
C SER A 279 4.25 -6.75 2.01
N PRO A 280 4.30 -5.46 1.60
CA PRO A 280 3.21 -4.86 0.84
C PRO A 280 3.05 -5.50 -0.54
N ALA A 281 1.83 -5.45 -1.06
CA ALA A 281 1.47 -5.79 -2.44
C ALA A 281 1.13 -4.50 -3.20
N PRO A 282 2.13 -3.80 -3.80
CA PRO A 282 1.91 -2.54 -4.48
C PRO A 282 1.10 -2.73 -5.76
N MET A 283 0.65 -1.60 -6.34
CA MET A 283 -0.12 -1.61 -7.58
C MET A 283 0.58 -2.43 -8.69
N GLY A 284 -0.20 -3.26 -9.37
CA GLY A 284 0.28 -4.19 -10.38
C GLY A 284 0.68 -5.58 -9.87
N TYR A 285 0.61 -5.82 -8.55
CA TYR A 285 0.95 -7.11 -7.96
C TYR A 285 -0.16 -7.66 -7.06
N ALA A 286 -0.59 -8.89 -7.32
CA ALA A 286 -1.53 -9.65 -6.49
C ALA A 286 -1.34 -11.18 -6.61
N LYS A 287 -0.18 -11.65 -7.09
CA LYS A 287 0.09 -13.06 -7.41
C LYS A 287 -0.31 -14.01 -6.27
N VAL A 288 0.23 -13.80 -5.07
CA VAL A 288 0.00 -14.72 -3.94
C VAL A 288 -1.46 -14.62 -3.44
N HIS A 289 -2.05 -13.42 -3.44
CA HIS A 289 -3.46 -13.22 -3.11
C HIS A 289 -4.36 -13.97 -4.09
N HIS A 290 -4.09 -13.83 -5.41
CA HIS A 290 -4.84 -14.52 -6.44
C HIS A 290 -4.72 -16.05 -6.32
N ILE A 291 -3.52 -16.57 -6.08
CA ILE A 291 -3.32 -18.00 -5.88
C ILE A 291 -4.10 -18.47 -4.66
N ALA A 292 -4.04 -17.75 -3.54
CA ALA A 292 -4.74 -18.14 -2.33
C ALA A 292 -6.26 -18.20 -2.52
N GLU A 293 -6.89 -17.17 -3.11
CA GLU A 293 -8.33 -17.16 -3.32
C GLU A 293 -8.79 -18.18 -4.37
N THR A 294 -7.99 -18.41 -5.43
CA THR A 294 -8.30 -19.44 -6.43
C THR A 294 -8.03 -20.86 -5.93
N SER A 295 -7.36 -21.03 -4.79
CA SER A 295 -7.20 -22.29 -4.07
C SER A 295 -8.24 -22.49 -2.94
N GLY A 296 -9.33 -21.71 -2.90
CA GLY A 296 -10.44 -21.85 -1.97
C GLY A 296 -10.22 -21.20 -0.59
N LEU A 297 -9.16 -20.40 -0.41
CA LEU A 297 -8.95 -19.63 0.80
C LEU A 297 -9.65 -18.28 0.70
N HIS A 298 -10.27 -17.82 1.79
CA HIS A 298 -10.93 -16.52 1.89
C HIS A 298 -10.01 -15.52 2.59
N ILE A 299 -9.41 -14.60 1.87
CA ILE A 299 -8.56 -13.55 2.46
C ILE A 299 -9.47 -12.49 3.09
N VAL A 300 -9.61 -12.53 4.41
CA VAL A 300 -10.53 -11.64 5.15
C VAL A 300 -9.81 -10.50 5.87
N ALA A 301 -8.50 -10.54 5.99
CA ALA A 301 -7.69 -9.47 6.55
C ALA A 301 -6.33 -9.41 5.86
N ASP A 302 -5.76 -8.19 5.79
CA ASP A 302 -4.44 -7.93 5.24
C ASP A 302 -3.68 -6.98 6.18
N GLU A 303 -2.64 -7.49 6.82
CA GLU A 303 -1.77 -6.76 7.73
C GLU A 303 -0.49 -6.34 6.98
N SER A 304 -0.59 -5.35 6.10
CA SER A 304 0.52 -4.79 5.33
C SER A 304 0.36 -3.29 5.11
N CYS A 305 1.35 -2.65 4.50
CA CYS A 305 1.28 -1.23 4.14
C CYS A 305 0.24 -0.96 3.05
N THR A 306 -0.07 -1.94 2.19
CA THR A 306 -1.17 -1.90 1.21
C THR A 306 -2.46 -2.51 1.76
N GLY A 307 -2.58 -2.61 3.06
CA GLY A 307 -3.71 -3.13 3.80
C GLY A 307 -3.99 -2.27 5.02
N SER A 308 -4.39 -2.93 6.11
CA SER A 308 -4.89 -2.28 7.32
C SER A 308 -3.89 -1.34 8.00
N ARG A 309 -2.59 -1.56 7.87
CA ARG A 309 -1.56 -0.71 8.48
C ARG A 309 -1.65 0.75 8.01
N TYR A 310 -2.12 0.98 6.79
CA TYR A 310 -2.33 2.32 6.25
C TYR A 310 -3.47 3.07 6.95
N PHE A 311 -4.57 2.38 7.34
CA PHE A 311 -5.80 3.01 7.81
C PHE A 311 -6.26 2.60 9.22
N ASN A 312 -5.54 1.74 9.94
CA ASN A 312 -5.99 1.23 11.25
C ASN A 312 -6.17 2.32 12.32
N THR A 313 -5.39 3.38 12.27
CA THR A 313 -5.41 4.48 13.24
C THR A 313 -5.70 5.80 12.55
N LEU A 314 -6.36 6.70 13.27
CA LEU A 314 -6.70 8.06 12.83
C LEU A 314 -5.80 9.07 13.56
N VAL A 315 -5.62 10.24 12.97
CA VAL A 315 -5.06 11.41 13.65
C VAL A 315 -6.13 12.00 14.57
N ASP A 316 -5.78 12.44 15.76
CA ASP A 316 -6.73 13.15 16.63
C ASP A 316 -7.16 14.47 15.98
N GLU A 317 -8.47 14.67 15.82
CA GLU A 317 -9.08 15.85 15.24
C GLU A 317 -9.42 16.94 16.27
N GLY A 318 -9.16 16.70 17.55
CA GLY A 318 -9.46 17.64 18.64
C GLY A 318 -8.59 18.89 18.65
N PRO A 319 -7.25 18.79 18.52
CA PRO A 319 -6.36 19.94 18.54
C PRO A 319 -6.65 20.98 17.46
N ARG A 320 -6.33 22.24 17.78
CA ARG A 320 -6.50 23.39 16.86
C ARG A 320 -5.22 24.22 16.71
N ASP A 321 -4.25 23.99 17.55
CA ASP A 321 -2.92 24.57 17.44
C ASP A 321 -2.04 23.71 16.52
N ILE A 322 -1.16 24.37 15.76
CA ILE A 322 -0.30 23.67 14.77
C ILE A 322 0.61 22.65 15.44
N GLU A 323 1.23 22.99 16.58
CA GLU A 323 2.18 22.10 17.23
C GLU A 323 1.49 20.85 17.78
N ASP A 324 0.31 21.02 18.40
CA ASP A 324 -0.49 19.92 18.92
C ASP A 324 -1.05 19.02 17.78
N MET A 325 -1.44 19.63 16.65
CA MET A 325 -1.85 18.86 15.46
C MET A 325 -0.69 18.07 14.84
N LEU A 326 0.50 18.67 14.74
CA LEU A 326 1.71 17.96 14.26
C LEU A 326 2.10 16.83 15.20
N ARG A 327 1.96 17.04 16.53
CA ARG A 327 2.15 15.97 17.52
C ARG A 327 1.15 14.84 17.29
N SER A 328 -0.13 15.14 17.10
CA SER A 328 -1.16 14.12 16.82
C SER A 328 -0.89 13.35 15.51
N ILE A 329 -0.38 14.03 14.49
CA ILE A 329 0.09 13.40 13.24
C ILE A 329 1.28 12.48 13.58
N ALA A 330 2.30 12.98 14.27
CA ALA A 330 3.46 12.19 14.65
C ALA A 330 3.07 10.94 15.46
N GLU A 331 2.19 11.08 16.46
CA GLU A 331 1.65 9.98 17.26
C GLU A 331 0.99 8.90 16.38
N ARG A 332 0.09 9.31 15.47
CA ARG A 332 -0.56 8.37 14.55
C ARG A 332 0.45 7.62 13.69
N TYR A 333 1.42 8.32 13.09
CA TYR A 333 2.40 7.67 12.23
C TYR A 333 3.36 6.78 13.02
N PHE A 334 3.65 7.12 14.26
CA PHE A 334 4.48 6.31 15.14
C PHE A 334 3.81 5.01 15.62
N THR A 335 2.46 4.90 15.52
CA THR A 335 1.75 3.64 15.80
C THR A 335 1.93 2.60 14.68
N ILE A 336 2.42 2.98 13.49
CA ILE A 336 2.67 2.03 12.41
C ILE A 336 3.72 1.00 12.85
N ASP A 337 3.35 -0.27 12.79
CA ASP A 337 4.11 -1.41 13.33
C ASP A 337 4.98 -2.12 12.29
N CYS A 338 5.74 -1.34 11.51
CA CYS A 338 6.66 -1.90 10.51
C CYS A 338 7.72 -2.82 11.14
N SER A 339 8.14 -3.83 10.42
CA SER A 339 9.20 -4.76 10.86
C SER A 339 10.59 -4.12 11.05
N CYS A 340 10.74 -2.83 10.79
CA CYS A 340 11.97 -2.09 11.10
C CYS A 340 12.17 -1.83 12.60
N PHE A 341 11.10 -1.87 13.40
CA PHE A 341 11.18 -1.66 14.84
C PHE A 341 11.72 -2.88 15.59
N THR A 342 12.48 -2.62 16.65
CA THR A 342 13.03 -3.66 17.53
C THR A 342 13.12 -3.20 18.99
N PRO A 343 12.40 -3.86 19.95
CA PRO A 343 11.42 -4.92 19.71
C PRO A 343 10.18 -4.41 18.98
N ASN A 344 9.41 -5.32 18.34
CA ASN A 344 8.16 -5.02 17.64
C ASN A 344 7.00 -5.84 18.24
N THR A 345 6.75 -5.64 19.53
CA THR A 345 5.66 -6.34 20.25
C THR A 345 4.29 -5.92 19.75
N GLU A 346 4.14 -4.65 19.36
CA GLU A 346 2.88 -4.10 18.85
C GLU A 346 2.39 -4.85 17.59
N ARG A 347 3.28 -5.19 16.67
CA ARG A 347 2.91 -5.97 15.49
C ARG A 347 2.43 -7.36 15.85
N LEU A 348 3.11 -8.01 16.78
CA LEU A 348 2.67 -9.33 17.28
C LEU A 348 1.27 -9.24 17.90
N GLU A 349 1.02 -8.25 18.75
CA GLU A 349 -0.28 -8.01 19.38
C GLU A 349 -1.35 -7.70 18.32
N ASN A 350 -1.03 -6.89 17.31
CA ASN A 350 -1.94 -6.59 16.21
C ASN A 350 -2.30 -7.84 15.41
N VAL A 351 -1.33 -8.68 15.04
CA VAL A 351 -1.60 -9.95 14.35
C VAL A 351 -2.50 -10.85 15.19
N MET A 352 -2.25 -10.96 16.50
CA MET A 352 -3.08 -11.78 17.39
C MET A 352 -4.51 -11.21 17.52
N ARG A 353 -4.67 -9.88 17.54
CA ARG A 353 -5.98 -9.23 17.51
C ARG A 353 -6.73 -9.51 16.19
N PHE A 354 -6.03 -9.48 15.04
CA PHE A 354 -6.63 -9.87 13.76
C PHE A 354 -7.13 -11.31 13.77
N VAL A 355 -6.35 -12.23 14.37
CA VAL A 355 -6.78 -13.63 14.50
C VAL A 355 -8.12 -13.73 15.18
N ASP A 356 -8.33 -13.01 16.27
CA ASP A 356 -9.58 -13.04 17.04
C ASP A 356 -10.71 -12.28 16.32
N ASP A 357 -10.45 -11.02 15.93
CA ASP A 357 -11.45 -10.13 15.34
C ASP A 357 -12.03 -10.66 14.02
N TYR A 358 -11.20 -11.29 13.19
CA TYR A 358 -11.60 -11.81 11.89
C TYR A 358 -11.84 -13.30 11.88
N ARG A 359 -11.73 -13.98 13.03
CA ARG A 359 -11.92 -15.44 13.17
C ARG A 359 -11.05 -16.17 12.15
N ILE A 360 -9.74 -15.95 12.23
CA ILE A 360 -8.76 -16.45 11.29
C ILE A 360 -8.50 -17.95 11.53
N ASP A 361 -8.62 -18.75 10.49
CA ASP A 361 -8.28 -20.18 10.49
C ASP A 361 -6.78 -20.40 10.22
N GLY A 362 -6.13 -19.50 9.46
CA GLY A 362 -4.71 -19.61 9.12
C GLY A 362 -4.07 -18.31 8.66
N VAL A 363 -2.75 -18.22 8.73
CA VAL A 363 -1.99 -17.02 8.35
C VAL A 363 -1.04 -17.33 7.20
N VAL A 364 -1.09 -16.50 6.14
CA VAL A 364 -0.11 -16.51 5.05
C VAL A 364 0.84 -15.34 5.25
N HIS A 365 2.10 -15.62 5.57
CA HIS A 365 3.15 -14.61 5.57
C HIS A 365 3.66 -14.43 4.14
N HIS A 366 3.29 -13.30 3.52
CA HIS A 366 3.81 -12.87 2.22
C HIS A 366 5.08 -12.07 2.40
N ILE A 367 6.19 -12.60 1.93
CA ILE A 367 7.51 -12.00 2.11
C ILE A 367 8.16 -11.84 0.74
N LEU A 368 8.56 -10.62 0.43
CA LEU A 368 9.40 -10.38 -0.74
C LEU A 368 10.82 -10.89 -0.49
N GLN A 369 11.43 -11.51 -1.48
CA GLN A 369 12.83 -11.94 -1.42
C GLN A 369 13.72 -10.79 -0.91
N TYR A 370 14.74 -11.14 -0.14
CA TYR A 370 15.67 -10.17 0.48
C TYR A 370 15.02 -9.19 1.48
N CYS A 371 13.77 -9.37 1.85
CA CYS A 371 13.16 -8.61 2.94
C CYS A 371 13.47 -9.27 4.29
N HIS A 372 14.71 -9.09 4.78
CA HIS A 372 15.21 -9.78 5.97
C HIS A 372 14.39 -9.50 7.22
N THR A 373 13.94 -8.24 7.42
CA THR A 373 13.17 -7.87 8.60
C THR A 373 11.86 -8.65 8.70
N TYR A 374 11.06 -8.69 7.62
CA TYR A 374 9.82 -9.48 7.60
C TYR A 374 10.08 -10.99 7.66
N ASN A 375 11.14 -11.47 7.02
CA ASN A 375 11.47 -12.91 7.01
C ASN A 375 11.81 -13.43 8.42
N VAL A 376 12.65 -12.70 9.15
CA VAL A 376 13.04 -13.07 10.52
C VAL A 376 11.86 -12.90 11.48
N GLU A 377 11.13 -11.78 11.40
CA GLU A 377 10.02 -11.50 12.29
C GLU A 377 8.83 -12.46 12.10
N ALA A 378 8.58 -12.93 10.88
CA ALA A 378 7.57 -13.95 10.61
C ALA A 378 7.77 -15.22 11.45
N ARG A 379 9.01 -15.58 11.78
CA ARG A 379 9.30 -16.74 12.66
C ARG A 379 8.86 -16.50 14.10
N THR A 380 8.95 -15.27 14.57
CA THR A 380 8.46 -14.90 15.92
C THR A 380 6.94 -14.96 15.97
N ILE A 381 6.27 -14.42 14.94
CA ILE A 381 4.82 -14.47 14.82
C ILE A 381 4.34 -15.92 14.66
N GLU A 382 4.98 -16.74 13.82
CA GLU A 382 4.67 -18.17 13.66
C GLU A 382 4.70 -18.92 15.00
N ARG A 383 5.69 -18.66 15.86
CA ARG A 383 5.77 -19.30 17.19
C ARG A 383 4.58 -18.92 18.08
N ALA A 384 4.12 -17.67 18.02
CA ALA A 384 2.97 -17.21 18.81
C ALA A 384 1.66 -17.79 18.27
N LEU A 385 1.48 -17.82 16.96
CA LEU A 385 0.33 -18.43 16.29
C LEU A 385 0.21 -19.92 16.63
N ARG A 386 1.35 -20.65 16.60
CA ARG A 386 1.42 -22.08 16.96
C ARG A 386 0.96 -22.33 18.40
N LYS A 387 1.32 -21.46 19.35
CA LYS A 387 0.85 -21.56 20.75
C LYS A 387 -0.64 -21.39 20.87
N LYS A 388 -1.28 -20.65 19.94
CA LYS A 388 -2.72 -20.44 19.87
C LYS A 388 -3.43 -21.50 19.02
N GLY A 389 -2.68 -22.44 18.43
CA GLY A 389 -3.23 -23.49 17.55
C GLY A 389 -3.59 -22.99 16.14
N ILE A 390 -3.10 -21.83 15.73
CA ILE A 390 -3.36 -21.26 14.41
C ILE A 390 -2.21 -21.65 13.45
N PRO A 391 -2.49 -22.44 12.42
CA PRO A 391 -1.50 -22.76 11.39
C PRO A 391 -1.06 -21.53 10.59
N SER A 392 0.19 -21.52 10.16
CA SER A 392 0.70 -20.47 9.27
C SER A 392 1.67 -21.03 8.24
N ILE A 393 1.78 -20.33 7.11
CA ILE A 393 2.73 -20.64 6.04
C ILE A 393 3.51 -19.39 5.64
N ILE A 394 4.80 -19.54 5.36
CA ILE A 394 5.64 -18.46 4.84
C ILE A 394 5.83 -18.66 3.34
N ILE A 395 5.42 -17.69 2.55
CA ILE A 395 5.61 -17.62 1.10
C ILE A 395 6.62 -16.50 0.81
N GLU A 396 7.84 -16.89 0.52
CA GLU A 396 8.87 -15.98 0.02
C GLU A 396 8.86 -16.00 -1.50
N THR A 397 8.80 -14.82 -2.13
CA THR A 397 8.60 -14.68 -3.58
C THR A 397 9.10 -13.32 -4.09
N ASP A 398 9.11 -13.15 -5.40
CA ASP A 398 9.31 -11.87 -6.10
C ASP A 398 8.10 -11.50 -6.97
N TYR A 399 8.28 -10.60 -7.93
CA TYR A 399 7.22 -10.18 -8.84
C TYR A 399 7.12 -10.99 -10.13
N SER A 400 8.03 -11.96 -10.35
CA SER A 400 7.95 -12.85 -11.51
C SER A 400 6.81 -13.86 -11.36
N GLU A 401 6.38 -14.46 -12.47
CA GLU A 401 5.38 -15.53 -12.47
C GLU A 401 6.02 -16.94 -12.47
N GLU A 402 7.35 -17.02 -12.43
CA GLU A 402 8.09 -18.28 -12.61
C GLU A 402 7.85 -19.26 -11.45
N ASP A 403 7.67 -18.75 -10.24
CA ASP A 403 7.41 -19.56 -9.04
C ASP A 403 5.91 -19.80 -8.75
N ALA A 404 4.99 -19.26 -9.58
CA ALA A 404 3.55 -19.31 -9.33
C ALA A 404 3.02 -20.75 -9.15
N GLY A 405 3.54 -21.71 -9.93
CA GLY A 405 3.16 -23.13 -9.82
C GLY A 405 3.57 -23.73 -8.48
N GLN A 406 4.81 -23.46 -8.05
CA GLN A 406 5.32 -23.93 -6.75
C GLN A 406 4.54 -23.30 -5.58
N ILE A 407 4.25 -21.99 -5.66
CA ILE A 407 3.45 -21.31 -4.65
C ILE A 407 2.05 -21.91 -4.57
N ARG A 408 1.42 -22.19 -5.72
CA ARG A 408 0.09 -22.81 -5.79
C ARG A 408 0.08 -24.14 -5.05
N THR A 409 1.00 -25.07 -5.36
CA THR A 409 1.10 -26.36 -4.69
C THR A 409 1.22 -26.22 -3.17
N ARG A 410 2.02 -25.25 -2.70
CA ARG A 410 2.19 -24.99 -1.25
C ARG A 410 0.93 -24.41 -0.61
N ILE A 411 0.22 -23.50 -1.30
CA ILE A 411 -1.03 -22.89 -0.80
C ILE A 411 -2.15 -23.94 -0.77
N GLU A 412 -2.26 -24.79 -1.79
CA GLU A 412 -3.25 -25.88 -1.84
C GLU A 412 -3.02 -26.88 -0.70
N ALA A 413 -1.77 -27.29 -0.46
CA ALA A 413 -1.43 -28.14 0.69
C ALA A 413 -1.76 -27.47 2.04
N PHE A 414 -1.58 -26.16 2.13
CA PHE A 414 -1.97 -25.40 3.33
C PHE A 414 -3.49 -25.34 3.49
N ALA A 415 -4.26 -25.16 2.41
CA ALA A 415 -5.72 -25.22 2.44
C ALA A 415 -6.22 -26.58 2.94
N GLU A 416 -5.68 -27.69 2.41
CA GLU A 416 -6.00 -29.06 2.88
C GLU A 416 -5.67 -29.27 4.37
N LEU A 417 -4.54 -28.71 4.85
CA LEU A 417 -4.20 -28.78 6.26
C LEU A 417 -5.26 -28.09 7.13
N LEU A 418 -5.70 -26.90 6.70
CA LEU A 418 -6.75 -26.14 7.42
C LEU A 418 -8.10 -26.86 7.40
N GLU A 419 -8.43 -27.60 6.35
CA GLU A 419 -9.66 -28.40 6.31
C GLU A 419 -9.64 -29.55 7.32
N LYS A 420 -8.50 -30.19 7.52
CA LYS A 420 -8.32 -31.30 8.44
C LYS A 420 -8.23 -30.87 9.92
N ALA A 421 -7.94 -29.61 10.18
CA ALA A 421 -7.82 -29.06 11.54
C ALA A 421 -9.16 -28.73 12.21
N LYS A 422 -10.27 -28.93 11.53
CA LYS A 422 -11.65 -28.83 12.05
C LYS A 422 -12.10 -30.15 12.62
#